data_5ba60b8e6670a9e48f063358a3cc0301
#
_entry.id   5ba60b8e6670a9e48f063358a3cc0301
#
_cell.length_a   1.000
_cell.length_b   1.000
_cell.length_c   1.000
_cell.angle_alpha   90.00
_cell.angle_beta   90.00
_cell.angle_gamma   90.00
#
_symmetry.space_group_name_H-M   'P 1'
#
loop_
_entity.id
_entity.type
_entity.pdbx_description
1 polymer ?
#
loop_
_entity_poly.entity_id
_entity_poly.type
_entity_poly.pdbx_seq_one_letter_code
_entity_poly.pdbx_strand_id
1 'polypeptide(L)'
;MRELLLEIWTSVRRNKLRTFLTGFSVAWGIFMLVILLGSGNGLKNGVLSNFGNYATNSITISGGWTSKAYAGYNKWRSIDLKNRDLEILVNEFPEVDDVAAKAWYRGSTATYLDRFADISLRGSLPKIQQIEGVEIVKGRFINQADIHNYRKVIVIDEALERILFRGDDPLGKPVKIHNNIYRVAGVYRGDAQQRNSMGYIPLTTGQ
;
A
#
# COMPACT_ATOMS: atom_id res chain seq x y z
N MET A 1 49.72 38.93 -8.82
CA MET A 1 48.96 37.66 -8.95
C MET A 1 49.81 36.49 -9.44
N ARG A 2 50.66 36.68 -10.48
CA ARG A 2 51.52 35.57 -10.99
C ARG A 2 52.58 35.12 -9.95
N GLU A 3 53.15 36.02 -9.17
CA GLU A 3 54.13 35.70 -8.14
C GLU A 3 53.49 34.87 -6.99
N LEU A 4 52.31 35.24 -6.53
CA LEU A 4 51.56 34.43 -5.53
C LEU A 4 51.27 33.02 -5.97
N LEU A 5 50.91 32.83 -7.26
CA LEU A 5 50.67 31.51 -7.80
C LEU A 5 51.92 30.65 -7.91
N LEU A 6 53.09 31.29 -8.21
CA LEU A 6 54.38 30.62 -8.26
C LEU A 6 54.88 30.24 -6.87
N GLU A 7 54.64 31.09 -5.87
CA GLU A 7 55.01 30.83 -4.47
C GLU A 7 54.17 29.67 -3.89
N ILE A 8 52.85 29.65 -4.18
CA ILE A 8 51.96 28.53 -3.80
C ILE A 8 52.44 27.24 -4.48
N TRP A 9 52.76 27.29 -5.76
CA TRP A 9 53.21 26.10 -6.52
C TRP A 9 54.52 25.53 -5.97
N THR A 10 55.50 26.39 -5.62
CA THR A 10 56.75 25.96 -5.02
C THR A 10 56.57 25.41 -3.61
N SER A 11 55.67 25.97 -2.80
CA SER A 11 55.32 25.47 -1.48
C SER A 11 54.65 24.09 -1.53
N VAL A 12 53.71 23.89 -2.47
CA VAL A 12 53.06 22.61 -2.71
C VAL A 12 54.08 21.54 -3.15
N ARG A 13 55.00 21.90 -4.04
CA ARG A 13 56.00 20.98 -4.58
C ARG A 13 57.04 20.57 -3.51
N ARG A 14 57.30 21.44 -2.54
CA ARG A 14 58.26 21.18 -1.42
C ARG A 14 57.66 20.25 -0.34
N ASN A 15 56.36 20.27 -0.13
CA ASN A 15 55.68 19.48 0.89
C ASN A 15 54.53 18.62 0.30
N LYS A 16 54.83 17.82 -0.72
CA LYS A 16 53.87 17.03 -1.50
C LYS A 16 52.93 16.17 -0.64
N LEU A 17 53.49 15.47 0.39
CA LEU A 17 52.72 14.59 1.26
C LEU A 17 51.69 15.33 2.09
N ARG A 18 52.09 16.49 2.68
CA ARG A 18 51.19 17.32 3.48
C ARG A 18 50.04 17.87 2.62
N THR A 19 50.38 18.41 1.46
CA THR A 19 49.39 18.98 0.53
C THR A 19 48.43 17.89 0.02
N PHE A 20 48.92 16.69 -0.28
CA PHE A 20 48.11 15.59 -0.66
C PHE A 20 47.14 15.15 0.45
N LEU A 21 47.66 15.01 1.70
CA LEU A 21 46.83 14.60 2.84
C LEU A 21 45.74 15.62 3.18
N THR A 22 46.08 16.91 3.13
CA THR A 22 45.07 17.96 3.39
C THR A 22 44.04 18.04 2.28
N GLY A 23 44.45 17.98 1.02
CA GLY A 23 43.54 17.94 -0.14
C GLY A 23 42.64 16.69 -0.12
N PHE A 24 43.21 15.53 0.21
CA PHE A 24 42.46 14.29 0.33
C PHE A 24 41.44 14.38 1.47
N SER A 25 41.78 14.91 2.64
CA SER A 25 40.87 15.05 3.77
C SER A 25 39.66 15.94 3.42
N VAL A 26 39.89 17.05 2.73
CA VAL A 26 38.81 17.94 2.27
C VAL A 26 37.95 17.26 1.23
N ALA A 27 38.56 16.64 0.23
CA ALA A 27 37.84 15.89 -0.83
C ALA A 27 37.00 14.74 -0.24
N TRP A 28 37.57 14.02 0.72
CA TRP A 28 36.86 12.95 1.43
C TRP A 28 35.68 13.47 2.22
N GLY A 29 35.84 14.60 2.93
CA GLY A 29 34.75 15.24 3.65
C GLY A 29 33.58 15.64 2.75
N ILE A 30 33.88 16.27 1.59
CA ILE A 30 32.87 16.64 0.59
C ILE A 30 32.21 15.40 0.01
N PHE A 31 32.99 14.38 -0.31
CA PHE A 31 32.48 13.11 -0.84
C PHE A 31 31.49 12.44 0.10
N MET A 32 31.83 12.34 1.41
CA MET A 32 30.93 11.79 2.43
C MET A 32 29.66 12.62 2.60
N LEU A 33 29.80 13.95 2.53
CA LEU A 33 28.63 14.85 2.61
C LEU A 33 27.67 14.62 1.43
N VAL A 34 28.18 14.49 0.22
CA VAL A 34 27.36 14.21 -0.98
C VAL A 34 26.66 12.84 -0.85
N ILE A 35 27.38 11.81 -0.40
CA ILE A 35 26.78 10.48 -0.16
C ILE A 35 25.67 10.57 0.88
N LEU A 36 25.90 11.26 2.00
CA LEU A 36 24.92 11.40 3.08
C LEU A 36 23.65 12.11 2.60
N LEU A 37 23.80 13.21 1.88
CA LEU A 37 22.66 13.93 1.29
C LEU A 37 21.92 13.11 0.24
N GLY A 38 22.65 12.41 -0.63
CA GLY A 38 22.07 11.53 -1.65
C GLY A 38 21.29 10.36 -1.02
N SER A 39 21.88 9.72 -0.01
CA SER A 39 21.24 8.64 0.74
C SER A 39 19.99 9.11 1.48
N GLY A 40 20.04 10.29 2.10
CA GLY A 40 18.91 10.90 2.79
C GLY A 40 17.75 11.19 1.84
N ASN A 41 18.02 11.76 0.68
CA ASN A 41 17.00 12.00 -0.34
C ASN A 41 16.47 10.70 -0.96
N GLY A 42 17.32 9.71 -1.20
CA GLY A 42 16.92 8.39 -1.67
C GLY A 42 15.98 7.68 -0.69
N LEU A 43 16.31 7.70 0.60
CA LEU A 43 15.46 7.15 1.65
C LEU A 43 14.11 7.88 1.75
N LYS A 44 14.15 9.23 1.75
CA LYS A 44 12.93 10.04 1.76
C LYS A 44 12.01 9.67 0.59
N ASN A 45 12.54 9.63 -0.62
CA ASN A 45 11.76 9.31 -1.81
C ASN A 45 11.26 7.86 -1.80
N GLY A 46 12.07 6.90 -1.34
CA GLY A 46 11.67 5.51 -1.19
C GLY A 46 10.56 5.31 -0.15
N VAL A 47 10.61 6.02 0.97
CA VAL A 47 9.54 6.00 1.98
C VAL A 47 8.28 6.68 1.44
N LEU A 48 8.40 7.87 0.86
CA LEU A 48 7.25 8.60 0.34
C LEU A 48 6.57 7.90 -0.85
N SER A 49 7.30 7.17 -1.70
CA SER A 49 6.71 6.39 -2.78
C SER A 49 5.81 5.25 -2.29
N ASN A 50 6.15 4.67 -1.13
CA ASN A 50 5.32 3.63 -0.51
C ASN A 50 4.04 4.19 0.14
N PHE A 51 4.05 5.46 0.54
CA PHE A 51 2.89 6.15 1.13
C PHE A 51 2.15 7.07 0.15
N GLY A 52 2.71 7.34 -1.03
CA GLY A 52 2.22 8.35 -1.96
C GLY A 52 0.81 8.11 -2.51
N ASN A 53 0.32 6.88 -2.45
CA ASN A 53 -1.00 6.52 -2.94
C ASN A 53 -2.08 6.49 -1.85
N TYR A 54 -1.68 6.55 -0.57
CA TYR A 54 -2.63 6.64 0.55
C TYR A 54 -3.05 8.09 0.78
N ALA A 55 -4.32 8.30 1.07
CA ALA A 55 -4.80 9.60 1.56
C ALA A 55 -4.07 9.93 2.87
N THR A 56 -3.22 10.96 2.84
CA THR A 56 -2.38 11.36 3.99
C THR A 56 -3.19 11.88 5.18
N ASN A 57 -4.46 12.22 4.95
CA ASN A 57 -5.43 12.69 5.94
C ASN A 57 -6.44 11.60 6.34
N SER A 58 -6.11 10.31 6.19
CA SER A 58 -7.01 9.22 6.52
C SER A 58 -6.71 8.62 7.90
N ILE A 59 -7.77 8.21 8.60
CA ILE A 59 -7.71 7.50 9.88
C ILE A 59 -8.35 6.13 9.71
N THR A 60 -7.68 5.08 10.18
CA THR A 60 -8.26 3.74 10.22
C THR A 60 -8.72 3.43 11.64
N ILE A 61 -10.01 3.16 11.80
CA ILE A 61 -10.61 2.71 13.05
C ILE A 61 -10.82 1.21 12.93
N SER A 62 -10.34 0.45 13.90
CA SER A 62 -10.53 -1.00 13.98
C SER A 62 -11.09 -1.39 15.33
N GLY A 63 -11.91 -2.44 15.36
CA GLY A 63 -12.33 -3.06 16.61
C GLY A 63 -11.13 -3.56 17.41
N GLY A 64 -11.25 -3.54 18.70
CA GLY A 64 -10.23 -3.99 19.64
C GLY A 64 -10.83 -4.86 20.72
N TRP A 65 -10.15 -4.93 21.86
CA TRP A 65 -10.58 -5.68 23.02
C TRP A 65 -10.90 -4.72 24.18
N THR A 66 -12.01 -4.96 24.87
CA THR A 66 -12.37 -4.15 26.04
C THR A 66 -11.36 -4.37 27.17
N SER A 67 -10.82 -3.31 27.74
CA SER A 67 -9.89 -3.38 28.88
C SER A 67 -10.62 -3.37 30.23
N LYS A 68 -11.86 -2.90 30.27
CA LYS A 68 -12.66 -2.77 31.47
C LYS A 68 -13.99 -3.55 31.35
N ALA A 69 -14.47 -4.11 32.46
CA ALA A 69 -15.81 -4.64 32.55
C ALA A 69 -16.83 -3.48 32.64
N TYR A 70 -17.95 -3.59 31.92
CA TYR A 70 -18.99 -2.57 31.89
C TYR A 70 -20.36 -3.20 31.62
N ALA A 71 -21.40 -2.75 32.33
CA ALA A 71 -22.80 -3.14 32.14
C ALA A 71 -23.03 -4.68 32.09
N GLY A 72 -22.38 -5.43 33.00
CA GLY A 72 -22.49 -6.90 33.09
C GLY A 72 -21.63 -7.68 32.10
N TYR A 73 -20.91 -7.00 31.21
CA TYR A 73 -19.97 -7.64 30.29
C TYR A 73 -18.55 -7.71 30.87
N ASN A 74 -17.88 -8.84 30.65
CA ASN A 74 -16.49 -9.04 31.10
C ASN A 74 -15.50 -8.19 30.30
N LYS A 75 -14.32 -7.91 30.88
CA LYS A 75 -13.13 -7.42 30.16
C LYS A 75 -12.69 -8.43 29.11
N TRP A 76 -11.89 -7.99 28.15
CA TRP A 76 -11.35 -8.79 27.04
C TRP A 76 -12.42 -9.30 26.06
N ARG A 77 -13.49 -8.56 25.88
CA ARG A 77 -14.47 -8.82 24.82
C ARG A 77 -14.02 -8.14 23.52
N SER A 78 -14.12 -8.86 22.41
CA SER A 78 -13.92 -8.27 21.07
C SER A 78 -14.99 -7.21 20.79
N ILE A 79 -14.56 -6.11 20.20
CA ILE A 79 -15.44 -5.06 19.69
C ILE A 79 -15.55 -5.26 18.18
N ASP A 80 -16.70 -5.67 17.70
CA ASP A 80 -16.98 -5.85 16.29
C ASP A 80 -17.75 -4.64 15.78
N LEU A 81 -17.13 -3.88 14.89
CA LEU A 81 -17.76 -2.75 14.22
C LEU A 81 -18.82 -3.23 13.23
N LYS A 82 -19.97 -2.56 13.23
CA LYS A 82 -21.14 -2.91 12.39
C LYS A 82 -21.42 -1.80 11.38
N ASN A 83 -22.26 -2.10 10.39
CA ASN A 83 -22.68 -1.12 9.39
C ASN A 83 -23.34 0.13 10.02
N ARG A 84 -24.02 -0.04 11.16
CA ARG A 84 -24.60 1.08 11.91
C ARG A 84 -23.55 2.07 12.42
N ASP A 85 -22.36 1.59 12.79
CA ASP A 85 -21.27 2.46 13.26
C ASP A 85 -20.75 3.34 12.12
N LEU A 86 -20.81 2.82 10.87
CA LEU A 86 -20.49 3.59 9.67
C LEU A 86 -21.49 4.75 9.46
N GLU A 87 -22.80 4.46 9.63
CA GLU A 87 -23.86 5.47 9.51
C GLU A 87 -23.72 6.58 10.56
N ILE A 88 -23.36 6.21 11.80
CA ILE A 88 -23.10 7.16 12.88
C ILE A 88 -21.92 8.08 12.50
N LEU A 89 -20.82 7.51 11.99
CA LEU A 89 -19.65 8.30 11.57
C LEU A 89 -20.02 9.33 10.51
N VAL A 90 -20.79 8.93 9.51
CA VAL A 90 -21.21 9.85 8.42
C VAL A 90 -22.12 10.96 8.93
N ASN A 91 -23.03 10.65 9.89
CA ASN A 91 -24.05 11.60 10.33
C ASN A 91 -23.56 12.54 11.46
N GLU A 92 -22.68 12.06 12.34
CA GLU A 92 -22.27 12.80 13.53
C GLU A 92 -20.96 13.59 13.33
N PHE A 93 -20.18 13.29 12.28
CA PHE A 93 -18.89 13.94 12.03
C PHE A 93 -18.84 14.58 10.64
N PRO A 94 -19.40 15.78 10.47
CA PRO A 94 -19.46 16.48 9.19
C PRO A 94 -18.08 16.91 8.66
N GLU A 95 -17.03 16.86 9.50
CA GLU A 95 -15.64 17.13 9.09
C GLU A 95 -15.02 15.97 8.30
N VAL A 96 -15.69 14.82 8.27
CA VAL A 96 -15.22 13.63 7.55
C VAL A 96 -15.80 13.62 6.14
N ASP A 97 -14.95 13.84 5.15
CA ASP A 97 -15.37 13.90 3.74
C ASP A 97 -15.85 12.53 3.22
N ASP A 98 -15.10 11.45 3.51
CA ASP A 98 -15.39 10.11 3.02
C ASP A 98 -15.17 9.05 4.09
N VAL A 99 -16.13 8.16 4.22
CA VAL A 99 -16.04 6.99 5.12
C VAL A 99 -16.16 5.72 4.29
N ALA A 100 -15.33 4.73 4.60
CA ALA A 100 -15.42 3.42 3.97
C ALA A 100 -15.13 2.30 4.96
N ALA A 101 -15.90 1.22 4.86
CA ALA A 101 -15.67 0.01 5.63
C ALA A 101 -14.86 -1.01 4.83
N LYS A 102 -14.05 -1.79 5.54
CA LYS A 102 -13.33 -2.93 5.01
C LYS A 102 -13.39 -4.12 5.97
N ALA A 103 -13.52 -5.32 5.41
CA ALA A 103 -13.48 -6.57 6.15
C ALA A 103 -12.37 -7.46 5.58
N TRP A 104 -11.73 -8.26 6.42
CA TRP A 104 -10.63 -9.14 6.02
C TRP A 104 -11.04 -10.60 6.09
N TYR A 105 -10.80 -11.34 5.01
CA TYR A 105 -11.03 -12.78 4.94
C TYR A 105 -9.70 -13.44 4.54
N ARG A 106 -9.05 -14.11 5.48
CA ARG A 106 -7.75 -14.77 5.29
C ARG A 106 -7.92 -16.25 4.99
N GLY A 107 -6.88 -16.83 4.37
CA GLY A 107 -6.81 -18.29 4.16
C GLY A 107 -7.77 -18.80 3.09
N SER A 108 -7.96 -18.03 2.03
CA SER A 108 -8.78 -18.42 0.88
C SER A 108 -7.88 -18.90 -0.27
N THR A 109 -8.35 -19.87 -1.04
CA THR A 109 -7.71 -20.30 -2.29
C THR A 109 -8.60 -19.91 -3.46
N ALA A 110 -8.01 -19.16 -4.41
CA ALA A 110 -8.66 -18.82 -5.67
C ALA A 110 -8.32 -19.88 -6.72
N THR A 111 -9.33 -20.34 -7.46
CA THR A 111 -9.17 -21.37 -8.49
C THR A 111 -9.77 -20.88 -9.80
N TYR A 112 -9.02 -21.07 -10.89
CA TYR A 112 -9.46 -20.85 -12.27
C TYR A 112 -9.01 -22.03 -13.13
N LEU A 113 -9.96 -22.77 -13.68
CA LEU A 113 -9.72 -24.05 -14.38
C LEU A 113 -8.93 -25.03 -13.50
N ASP A 114 -7.73 -25.39 -13.91
CA ASP A 114 -6.77 -26.29 -13.23
C ASP A 114 -5.74 -25.54 -12.35
N ARG A 115 -5.84 -24.20 -12.26
CA ARG A 115 -4.85 -23.34 -11.58
C ARG A 115 -5.42 -22.82 -10.28
N PHE A 116 -4.59 -22.74 -9.27
CA PHE A 116 -4.95 -22.24 -7.95
C PHE A 116 -3.86 -21.36 -7.36
N ALA A 117 -4.24 -20.45 -6.52
CA ALA A 117 -3.33 -19.60 -5.74
C ALA A 117 -3.99 -19.20 -4.42
N ASP A 118 -3.16 -19.05 -3.40
CA ASP A 118 -3.62 -18.51 -2.12
C ASP A 118 -3.88 -17.02 -2.23
N ILE A 119 -4.98 -16.58 -1.68
CA ILE A 119 -5.44 -15.20 -1.73
C ILE A 119 -5.98 -14.76 -0.38
N SER A 120 -5.75 -13.51 -0.04
CA SER A 120 -6.47 -12.81 1.02
C SER A 120 -7.56 -11.95 0.40
N LEU A 121 -8.80 -12.11 0.84
CA LEU A 121 -9.91 -11.31 0.36
C LEU A 121 -10.14 -10.11 1.28
N ARG A 122 -10.47 -8.99 0.67
CA ARG A 122 -10.88 -7.77 1.35
C ARG A 122 -12.25 -7.35 0.85
N GLY A 123 -13.27 -7.52 1.70
CA GLY A 123 -14.57 -6.90 1.48
C GLY A 123 -14.43 -5.39 1.63
N SER A 124 -14.89 -4.61 0.65
CA SER A 124 -14.70 -3.17 0.66
C SER A 124 -15.89 -2.42 0.04
N LEU A 125 -16.01 -1.15 0.43
CA LEU A 125 -16.87 -0.17 -0.22
C LEU A 125 -16.09 0.54 -1.35
N PRO A 126 -16.76 1.12 -2.36
CA PRO A 126 -16.12 1.76 -3.52
C PRO A 126 -15.12 2.85 -3.17
N LYS A 127 -15.38 3.62 -2.11
CA LYS A 127 -14.53 4.73 -1.65
C LYS A 127 -13.12 4.29 -1.21
N ILE A 128 -12.93 3.01 -0.89
CA ILE A 128 -11.61 2.45 -0.58
C ILE A 128 -10.61 2.65 -1.71
N GLN A 129 -11.06 2.65 -2.96
CA GLN A 129 -10.19 2.92 -4.10
C GLN A 129 -9.47 4.26 -3.97
N GLN A 130 -10.17 5.30 -3.54
CA GLN A 130 -9.62 6.66 -3.38
C GLN A 130 -8.79 6.76 -2.10
N ILE A 131 -9.30 6.23 -0.98
CA ILE A 131 -8.64 6.31 0.33
C ILE A 131 -7.31 5.53 0.34
N GLU A 132 -7.27 4.35 -0.28
CA GLU A 132 -6.06 3.52 -0.35
C GLU A 132 -5.24 3.76 -1.62
N GLY A 133 -5.69 4.64 -2.52
CA GLY A 133 -4.98 4.96 -3.77
C GLY A 133 -4.84 3.75 -4.69
N VAL A 134 -5.87 2.89 -4.77
CA VAL A 134 -5.81 1.66 -5.57
C VAL A 134 -5.81 1.99 -7.06
N GLU A 135 -4.69 1.74 -7.72
CA GLU A 135 -4.51 1.99 -9.15
C GLU A 135 -5.03 0.80 -9.98
N ILE A 136 -6.05 1.04 -10.79
CA ILE A 136 -6.61 0.02 -11.69
C ILE A 136 -5.80 -0.02 -12.98
N VAL A 137 -5.30 -1.20 -13.32
CA VAL A 137 -4.52 -1.47 -14.55
C VAL A 137 -5.43 -1.93 -15.68
N LYS A 138 -6.43 -2.79 -15.36
CA LYS A 138 -7.41 -3.30 -16.34
C LYS A 138 -8.79 -3.30 -15.75
N GLY A 139 -9.81 -3.02 -16.56
CA GLY A 139 -11.20 -3.06 -16.11
C GLY A 139 -11.58 -1.94 -15.16
N ARG A 140 -12.27 -2.25 -14.07
CA ARG A 140 -12.78 -1.28 -13.10
C ARG A 140 -12.70 -1.80 -11.66
N PHE A 141 -12.75 -0.87 -10.71
CA PHE A 141 -12.96 -1.21 -9.30
C PHE A 141 -14.42 -1.52 -8.99
N ILE A 142 -14.70 -1.95 -7.76
CA ILE A 142 -16.04 -2.14 -7.21
C ILE A 142 -16.80 -0.80 -7.27
N ASN A 143 -18.06 -0.84 -7.69
CA ASN A 143 -18.91 0.33 -7.73
C ASN A 143 -20.16 0.17 -6.85
N GLN A 144 -20.92 1.26 -6.71
CA GLN A 144 -22.12 1.27 -5.87
C GLN A 144 -23.20 0.27 -6.33
N ALA A 145 -23.29 0.01 -7.64
CA ALA A 145 -24.22 -0.98 -8.18
C ALA A 145 -23.84 -2.42 -7.79
N ASP A 146 -22.55 -2.71 -7.61
CA ASP A 146 -22.10 -4.04 -7.16
C ASP A 146 -22.48 -4.25 -5.68
N ILE A 147 -22.40 -3.21 -4.86
CA ILE A 147 -22.81 -3.23 -3.45
C ILE A 147 -24.35 -3.42 -3.35
N HIS A 148 -25.11 -2.59 -4.05
CA HIS A 148 -26.57 -2.57 -3.97
C HIS A 148 -27.20 -3.86 -4.48
N ASN A 149 -26.67 -4.41 -5.58
CA ASN A 149 -27.18 -5.62 -6.21
C ASN A 149 -26.52 -6.92 -5.72
N TYR A 150 -25.69 -6.86 -4.66
CA TYR A 150 -24.99 -8.03 -4.12
C TYR A 150 -24.21 -8.82 -5.19
N ARG A 151 -23.57 -8.11 -6.14
CA ARG A 151 -22.89 -8.75 -7.27
C ARG A 151 -21.63 -9.48 -6.80
N LYS A 152 -21.46 -10.73 -7.21
CA LYS A 152 -20.25 -11.52 -6.94
C LYS A 152 -19.16 -11.14 -7.96
N VAL A 153 -18.53 -9.99 -7.73
CA VAL A 153 -17.39 -9.51 -8.52
C VAL A 153 -16.14 -9.46 -7.66
N ILE A 154 -14.99 -9.58 -8.31
CA ILE A 154 -13.68 -9.49 -7.66
C ILE A 154 -12.75 -8.60 -8.48
N VAL A 155 -11.93 -7.80 -7.79
CA VAL A 155 -10.80 -7.08 -8.38
C VAL A 155 -9.54 -7.72 -7.82
N ILE A 156 -8.68 -8.23 -8.70
CA ILE A 156 -7.50 -9.03 -8.36
C ILE A 156 -6.22 -8.23 -8.56
N ASP A 157 -5.15 -8.57 -7.88
CA ASP A 157 -3.83 -7.99 -8.13
C ASP A 157 -3.16 -8.58 -9.38
N GLU A 158 -2.16 -7.88 -9.93
CA GLU A 158 -1.37 -8.35 -11.08
C GLU A 158 -0.63 -9.67 -10.80
N ALA A 159 -0.31 -9.97 -9.53
CA ALA A 159 0.35 -11.21 -9.15
C ALA A 159 -0.59 -12.41 -9.34
N LEU A 160 -1.84 -12.28 -8.87
CA LEU A 160 -2.87 -13.31 -9.05
C LEU A 160 -3.24 -13.49 -10.52
N GLU A 161 -3.33 -12.39 -11.29
CA GLU A 161 -3.54 -12.43 -12.73
C GLU A 161 -2.48 -13.31 -13.41
N ARG A 162 -1.21 -13.07 -13.12
CA ARG A 162 -0.10 -13.85 -13.71
C ARG A 162 -0.18 -15.35 -13.37
N ILE A 163 -0.56 -15.69 -12.14
CA ILE A 163 -0.63 -17.07 -11.68
C ILE A 163 -1.82 -17.80 -12.31
N LEU A 164 -3.02 -17.21 -12.23
CA LEU A 164 -4.26 -17.88 -12.65
C LEU A 164 -4.49 -17.80 -14.16
N PHE A 165 -4.18 -16.67 -14.79
CA PHE A 165 -4.55 -16.45 -16.19
C PHE A 165 -3.39 -16.62 -17.18
N ARG A 166 -2.12 -16.50 -16.72
CA ARG A 166 -0.91 -16.76 -17.55
C ARG A 166 -0.89 -16.05 -18.90
N GLY A 167 -1.40 -14.81 -18.94
CA GLY A 167 -1.45 -13.99 -20.15
C GLY A 167 -2.82 -13.94 -20.83
N ASP A 168 -3.77 -14.78 -20.45
CA ASP A 168 -5.16 -14.63 -20.87
C ASP A 168 -5.79 -13.40 -20.23
N ASP A 169 -6.71 -12.73 -20.92
CA ASP A 169 -7.48 -11.62 -20.33
C ASP A 169 -8.38 -12.14 -19.20
N PRO A 170 -8.21 -11.64 -17.96
CA PRO A 170 -8.99 -12.07 -16.82
C PRO A 170 -10.40 -11.47 -16.78
N LEU A 171 -10.65 -10.35 -17.48
CA LEU A 171 -11.90 -9.60 -17.36
C LEU A 171 -13.12 -10.44 -17.72
N GLY A 172 -14.13 -10.39 -16.84
CA GLY A 172 -15.37 -11.14 -17.01
C GLY A 172 -15.28 -12.64 -16.75
N LYS A 173 -14.10 -13.22 -16.59
CA LYS A 173 -13.92 -14.65 -16.32
C LYS A 173 -14.26 -15.02 -14.88
N PRO A 174 -14.77 -16.26 -14.64
CA PRO A 174 -15.12 -16.71 -13.30
C PRO A 174 -13.89 -17.19 -12.54
N VAL A 175 -13.77 -16.80 -11.27
CA VAL A 175 -12.81 -17.32 -10.31
C VAL A 175 -13.57 -17.93 -9.15
N LYS A 176 -13.31 -19.20 -8.83
CA LYS A 176 -13.91 -19.88 -7.69
C LYS A 176 -13.07 -19.61 -6.44
N ILE A 177 -13.72 -19.15 -5.36
CA ILE A 177 -13.11 -18.96 -4.05
C ILE A 177 -14.03 -19.57 -3.02
N HIS A 178 -13.56 -20.58 -2.29
CA HIS A 178 -14.41 -21.46 -1.47
C HIS A 178 -15.57 -22.02 -2.28
N ASN A 179 -16.81 -21.79 -1.84
CA ASN A 179 -18.03 -22.22 -2.53
C ASN A 179 -18.65 -21.14 -3.44
N ASN A 180 -18.01 -19.99 -3.57
CA ASN A 180 -18.52 -18.88 -4.36
C ASN A 180 -17.75 -18.72 -5.67
N ILE A 181 -18.46 -18.33 -6.73
CA ILE A 181 -17.87 -17.95 -8.00
C ILE A 181 -18.00 -16.44 -8.14
N TYR A 182 -16.84 -15.78 -8.29
CA TYR A 182 -16.73 -14.34 -8.50
C TYR A 182 -16.34 -14.08 -9.95
N ARG A 183 -16.90 -13.04 -10.55
CA ARG A 183 -16.49 -12.58 -11.89
C ARG A 183 -15.46 -11.50 -11.76
N VAL A 184 -14.33 -11.62 -12.46
CA VAL A 184 -13.27 -10.61 -12.43
C VAL A 184 -13.77 -9.31 -13.06
N ALA A 185 -13.81 -8.24 -12.28
CA ALA A 185 -14.23 -6.90 -12.72
C ALA A 185 -13.04 -6.01 -13.10
N GLY A 186 -11.87 -6.26 -12.52
CA GLY A 186 -10.67 -5.51 -12.83
C GLY A 186 -9.42 -6.13 -12.24
N VAL A 187 -8.29 -5.57 -12.67
CA VAL A 187 -6.95 -5.87 -12.16
C VAL A 187 -6.35 -4.58 -11.64
N TYR A 188 -5.77 -4.62 -10.45
CA TYR A 188 -5.11 -3.48 -9.86
C TYR A 188 -3.61 -3.74 -9.68
N ARG A 189 -2.84 -2.66 -9.61
CA ARG A 189 -1.40 -2.73 -9.34
C ARG A 189 -1.18 -3.17 -7.90
N GLY A 190 -0.71 -4.41 -7.73
CA GLY A 190 -0.38 -4.96 -6.42
C GLY A 190 0.89 -4.34 -5.84
N ASP A 191 1.03 -4.39 -4.51
CA ASP A 191 2.27 -4.06 -3.84
C ASP A 191 3.28 -5.19 -4.04
N ALA A 192 4.42 -4.87 -4.66
CA ALA A 192 5.50 -5.84 -4.92
C ALA A 192 6.09 -6.47 -3.65
N GLN A 193 5.86 -5.87 -2.49
CA GLN A 193 6.34 -6.37 -1.19
C GLN A 193 5.35 -7.31 -0.50
N GLN A 194 4.12 -7.42 -0.97
CA GLN A 194 3.14 -8.34 -0.40
C GLN A 194 3.40 -9.78 -0.85
N ARG A 195 3.60 -10.66 0.13
CA ARG A 195 3.86 -12.10 -0.12
C ARG A 195 2.64 -12.86 -0.62
N ASN A 196 1.44 -12.42 -0.30
CA ASN A 196 0.19 -13.08 -0.67
C ASN A 196 -0.61 -12.19 -1.60
N SER A 197 -1.13 -12.79 -2.67
CA SER A 197 -2.07 -12.13 -3.57
C SER A 197 -3.31 -11.66 -2.81
N MET A 198 -3.84 -10.52 -3.23
CA MET A 198 -5.00 -9.92 -2.59
C MET A 198 -6.12 -9.65 -3.61
N GLY A 199 -7.35 -9.84 -3.18
CA GLY A 199 -8.53 -9.51 -3.99
C GLY A 199 -9.52 -8.66 -3.23
N TYR A 200 -10.10 -7.68 -3.91
CA TYR A 200 -11.22 -6.89 -3.38
C TYR A 200 -12.54 -7.47 -3.85
N ILE A 201 -13.47 -7.63 -2.94
CA ILE A 201 -14.85 -8.03 -3.21
C ILE A 201 -15.80 -6.99 -2.60
N PRO A 202 -17.06 -6.86 -3.09
CA PRO A 202 -18.05 -6.01 -2.43
C PRO A 202 -18.25 -6.43 -0.97
N LEU A 203 -18.30 -5.45 -0.06
CA LEU A 203 -18.47 -5.73 1.38
C LEU A 203 -19.72 -6.57 1.65
N THR A 204 -20.80 -6.32 0.91
CA THR A 204 -22.09 -7.02 1.02
C THR A 204 -22.07 -8.48 0.56
N THR A 205 -21.08 -8.89 -0.22
CA THR A 205 -20.94 -10.29 -0.68
C THR A 205 -19.94 -11.09 0.13
N GLY A 206 -19.22 -10.43 1.04
CA GLY A 206 -18.29 -11.07 1.96
C GLY A 206 -18.86 -11.31 3.36
N GLN A 207 -20.05 -10.77 3.67
CA GLN A 207 -20.74 -10.92 4.96
C GLN A 207 -21.55 -12.22 5.06
#